data_4d09a887a23485c4bd80bbbd9c308154
#
_entry.id   4d09a887a23485c4bd80bbbd9c308154
#
_cell.length_a   1.000
_cell.length_b   1.000
_cell.length_c   1.000
_cell.angle_alpha   90.00
_cell.angle_beta   90.00
_cell.angle_gamma   90.00
#
_symmetry.space_group_name_H-M   'P 1'
#
loop_
_entity.id
_entity.type
_entity.pdbx_description
1 polymer ?
#
loop_
_entity_poly.entity_id
_entity_poly.type
_entity_poly.pdbx_seq_one_letter_code
_entity_poly.pdbx_strand_id
1 'polypeptide(L)'
;MINTIVFDYGGVLAYPVSGNWFIPYNFFKILGFGNSIKIIFRRGKLNQGFIKGNEYLTANHLLFTEEEEYEQFMAFYRIVFSEMKMKISDSVREKLAKDAVYNDNRVRFYDDVIDGIKNLKTGYRVMIISDTWPSLRRVLKNNGVLDLLDGLVMSCSHNKTKETVDLFNIAVRELNLNPAECLFVDDSPSNLKNAASAGFHPVLMCRRTEAQTDEYPVIRGLDDLEAVIGSLNED
;
A
#
# COMPACT_ATOMS: atom_id res chain seq x y z
N MET A 1 15.26 -2.33 -23.27
CA MET A 1 14.04 -1.49 -23.58
C MET A 1 12.96 -1.86 -22.59
N ILE A 2 12.34 -0.86 -21.96
CA ILE A 2 11.26 -1.08 -20.98
C ILE A 2 10.02 -1.63 -21.69
N ASN A 3 9.43 -2.68 -21.13
CA ASN A 3 8.21 -3.34 -21.62
C ASN A 3 7.19 -3.60 -20.49
N THR A 4 7.57 -3.41 -19.23
CA THR A 4 6.73 -3.68 -18.07
C THR A 4 6.81 -2.52 -17.08
N ILE A 5 5.66 -2.08 -16.58
CA ILE A 5 5.54 -1.07 -15.54
C ILE A 5 4.94 -1.72 -14.30
N VAL A 6 5.64 -1.61 -13.20
CA VAL A 6 5.26 -2.19 -11.91
C VAL A 6 5.01 -1.07 -10.92
N PHE A 7 3.83 -1.03 -10.34
CA PHE A 7 3.44 -0.01 -9.38
C PHE A 7 3.42 -0.56 -7.95
N ASP A 8 3.78 0.26 -6.98
CA ASP A 8 3.19 0.13 -5.65
C ASP A 8 1.72 0.60 -5.68
N TYR A 9 0.98 0.21 -4.66
CA TYR A 9 -0.42 0.60 -4.52
C TYR A 9 -0.58 1.87 -3.67
N GLY A 10 -0.07 1.85 -2.43
CA GLY A 10 -0.27 2.91 -1.46
C GLY A 10 0.59 4.14 -1.73
N GLY A 11 0.01 5.35 -1.79
CA GLY A 11 0.74 6.56 -2.12
C GLY A 11 1.01 6.76 -3.62
N VAL A 12 0.96 5.67 -4.41
CA VAL A 12 1.17 5.68 -5.87
C VAL A 12 -0.15 5.66 -6.64
N LEU A 13 -0.97 4.63 -6.46
CA LEU A 13 -2.25 4.49 -7.14
C LEU A 13 -3.43 4.94 -6.27
N ALA A 14 -3.31 4.79 -4.95
CA ALA A 14 -4.39 5.09 -4.02
C ALA A 14 -3.87 5.65 -2.68
N TYR A 15 -4.77 6.24 -1.92
CA TYR A 15 -4.49 6.81 -0.61
C TYR A 15 -5.63 6.54 0.39
N PRO A 16 -5.32 6.46 1.70
CA PRO A 16 -6.34 6.32 2.73
C PRO A 16 -7.06 7.65 2.94
N VAL A 17 -8.41 7.64 2.94
CA VAL A 17 -9.23 8.84 3.12
C VAL A 17 -9.01 9.49 4.49
N SER A 18 -8.72 8.70 5.51
CA SER A 18 -8.38 9.18 6.86
C SER A 18 -6.98 9.81 6.97
N GLY A 19 -6.15 9.70 5.92
CA GLY A 19 -4.73 10.09 5.94
C GLY A 19 -3.82 9.07 6.61
N ASN A 20 -4.34 7.94 7.08
CA ASN A 20 -3.54 6.89 7.73
C ASN A 20 -4.18 5.51 7.47
N TRP A 21 -3.37 4.54 7.01
CA TRP A 21 -3.81 3.19 6.66
C TRP A 21 -4.40 2.39 7.84
N PHE A 22 -3.99 2.70 9.07
CA PHE A 22 -4.42 2.02 10.30
C PHE A 22 -5.61 2.70 10.99
N ILE A 23 -6.04 3.86 10.50
CA ILE A 23 -7.23 4.57 10.98
C ILE A 23 -8.36 4.33 9.99
N PRO A 24 -9.36 3.47 10.32
CA PRO A 24 -10.46 3.18 9.41
C PRO A 24 -11.34 4.42 9.19
N TYR A 25 -12.10 4.40 8.12
CA TYR A 25 -12.89 5.55 7.65
C TYR A 25 -13.82 6.13 8.72
N ASN A 26 -14.53 5.27 9.46
CA ASN A 26 -15.46 5.66 10.50
C ASN A 26 -14.87 5.64 11.92
N PHE A 27 -13.55 5.68 12.08
CA PHE A 27 -12.85 5.48 13.36
C PHE A 27 -13.47 6.28 14.51
N PHE A 28 -13.58 7.60 14.39
CA PHE A 28 -14.11 8.46 15.45
C PHE A 28 -15.62 8.28 15.66
N LYS A 29 -16.38 7.99 14.60
CA LYS A 29 -17.81 7.68 14.68
C LYS A 29 -18.05 6.39 15.45
N ILE A 30 -17.24 5.35 15.19
CA ILE A 30 -17.35 4.05 15.87
C ILE A 30 -16.96 4.16 17.34
N LEU A 31 -15.91 4.93 17.65
CA LEU A 31 -15.46 5.14 19.03
C LEU A 31 -16.44 5.97 19.86
N GLY A 32 -17.22 6.83 19.24
CA GLY A 32 -18.09 7.76 19.89
C GLY A 32 -17.37 8.93 20.58
N PHE A 33 -18.13 9.95 20.97
CA PHE A 33 -17.60 11.23 21.45
C PHE A 33 -16.65 11.09 22.66
N GLY A 34 -17.03 10.35 23.69
CA GLY A 34 -16.23 10.23 24.92
C GLY A 34 -14.87 9.55 24.70
N ASN A 35 -14.78 8.52 23.86
CA ASN A 35 -13.50 7.87 23.56
C ASN A 35 -12.66 8.72 22.60
N SER A 36 -13.28 9.41 21.66
CA SER A 36 -12.60 10.33 20.74
C SER A 36 -11.87 11.44 21.48
N ILE A 37 -12.52 12.06 22.47
CA ILE A 37 -11.88 13.07 23.34
C ILE A 37 -10.67 12.47 24.07
N LYS A 38 -10.79 11.27 24.64
CA LYS A 38 -9.67 10.61 25.36
C LYS A 38 -8.48 10.37 24.42
N ILE A 39 -8.72 10.04 23.15
CA ILE A 39 -7.67 9.87 22.14
C ILE A 39 -6.92 11.17 21.88
N ILE A 40 -7.66 12.28 21.70
CA ILE A 40 -7.06 13.61 21.46
C ILE A 40 -6.08 13.98 22.59
N PHE A 41 -6.47 13.76 23.84
CA PHE A 41 -5.62 14.05 25.01
C PHE A 41 -4.48 13.04 25.21
N ARG A 42 -4.49 11.89 24.50
CA ARG A 42 -3.51 10.82 24.63
C ARG A 42 -2.77 10.52 23.32
N ARG A 43 -2.60 11.51 22.44
CA ARG A 43 -1.96 11.35 21.13
C ARG A 43 -0.61 10.62 21.18
N GLY A 44 0.25 10.95 22.15
CA GLY A 44 1.53 10.26 22.29
C GLY A 44 1.39 8.75 22.57
N LYS A 45 0.38 8.36 23.36
CA LYS A 45 0.09 6.93 23.61
C LYS A 45 -0.56 6.25 22.41
N LEU A 46 -1.35 6.96 21.62
CA LEU A 46 -1.90 6.43 20.38
C LEU A 46 -0.77 6.06 19.42
N ASN A 47 0.22 6.93 19.26
CA ASN A 47 1.37 6.66 18.41
C ASN A 47 2.16 5.43 18.89
N GLN A 48 2.42 5.33 20.21
CA GLN A 48 3.05 4.13 20.79
C GLN A 48 2.20 2.86 20.55
N GLY A 49 0.88 2.97 20.67
CA GLY A 49 -0.04 1.88 20.39
C GLY A 49 0.03 1.43 18.93
N PHE A 50 0.10 2.37 17.98
CA PHE A 50 0.28 2.06 16.56
C PHE A 50 1.63 1.42 16.27
N ILE A 51 2.72 1.86 16.89
CA ILE A 51 4.04 1.23 16.74
C ILE A 51 3.96 -0.25 17.16
N LYS A 52 3.48 -0.54 18.38
CA LYS A 52 3.34 -1.92 18.86
C LYS A 52 2.33 -2.74 18.06
N GLY A 53 1.24 -2.11 17.63
CA GLY A 53 0.29 -2.73 16.73
C GLY A 53 0.93 -3.11 15.40
N ASN A 54 1.74 -2.24 14.84
CA ASN A 54 2.46 -2.49 13.58
C ASN A 54 3.51 -3.62 13.73
N GLU A 55 4.25 -3.64 14.84
CA GLU A 55 5.15 -4.77 15.16
C GLU A 55 4.40 -6.11 15.13
N TYR A 56 3.18 -6.15 15.71
CA TYR A 56 2.32 -7.34 15.67
C TYR A 56 1.88 -7.68 14.22
N LEU A 57 1.45 -6.69 13.43
CA LEU A 57 1.03 -6.90 12.04
C LEU A 57 2.20 -7.46 11.20
N THR A 58 3.39 -6.90 11.36
CA THR A 58 4.60 -7.36 10.66
C THR A 58 4.99 -8.78 11.05
N ALA A 59 4.95 -9.11 12.35
CA ALA A 59 5.28 -10.45 12.84
C ALA A 59 4.25 -11.53 12.42
N ASN A 60 3.03 -11.15 12.05
CA ASN A 60 1.94 -12.04 11.67
C ASN A 60 1.43 -11.72 10.24
N HIS A 61 2.32 -11.43 9.32
CA HIS A 61 1.97 -10.89 8.02
C HIS A 61 1.49 -11.93 6.99
N LEU A 62 1.67 -13.23 7.23
CA LEU A 62 1.20 -14.29 6.34
C LEU A 62 -0.31 -14.46 6.44
N LEU A 63 -1.04 -13.97 5.44
CA LEU A 63 -2.50 -13.98 5.38
C LEU A 63 -2.98 -14.27 3.96
N PHE A 64 -4.05 -15.05 3.84
CA PHE A 64 -4.62 -15.47 2.55
C PHE A 64 -6.07 -15.03 2.36
N THR A 65 -6.78 -14.74 3.45
CA THR A 65 -8.21 -14.39 3.43
C THR A 65 -8.50 -13.08 4.15
N GLU A 66 -9.62 -12.45 3.82
CA GLU A 66 -10.08 -11.25 4.51
C GLU A 66 -10.56 -11.55 5.94
N GLU A 67 -10.96 -12.80 6.23
CA GLU A 67 -11.28 -13.25 7.58
C GLU A 67 -10.03 -13.28 8.46
N GLU A 68 -8.90 -13.78 7.95
CA GLU A 68 -7.61 -13.73 8.65
C GLU A 68 -7.14 -12.29 8.88
N GLU A 69 -7.30 -11.43 7.87
CA GLU A 69 -7.04 -9.99 7.98
C GLU A 69 -7.92 -9.35 9.07
N TYR A 70 -9.22 -9.68 9.11
CA TYR A 70 -10.14 -9.19 10.13
C TYR A 70 -9.70 -9.59 11.54
N GLU A 71 -9.35 -10.85 11.78
CA GLU A 71 -8.86 -11.32 13.08
C GLU A 71 -7.53 -10.64 13.46
N GLN A 72 -6.66 -10.41 12.49
CA GLN A 72 -5.42 -9.65 12.69
C GLN A 72 -5.71 -8.21 13.12
N PHE A 73 -6.64 -7.51 12.48
CA PHE A 73 -7.03 -6.15 12.87
C PHE A 73 -7.78 -6.11 14.21
N MET A 74 -8.52 -7.16 14.58
CA MET A 74 -9.08 -7.31 15.94
C MET A 74 -7.98 -7.33 16.99
N ALA A 75 -6.92 -8.10 16.78
CA ALA A 75 -5.76 -8.14 17.66
C ALA A 75 -5.00 -6.81 17.66
N PHE A 76 -4.79 -6.21 16.50
CA PHE A 76 -4.16 -4.89 16.34
C PHE A 76 -4.86 -3.84 17.20
N TYR A 77 -6.17 -3.65 17.09
CA TYR A 77 -6.88 -2.66 17.89
C TYR A 77 -6.89 -3.00 19.38
N ARG A 78 -6.84 -4.28 19.75
CA ARG A 78 -6.66 -4.69 21.17
C ARG A 78 -5.32 -4.16 21.70
N ILE A 79 -4.24 -4.32 20.96
CA ILE A 79 -2.90 -3.85 21.32
C ILE A 79 -2.90 -2.32 21.42
N VAL A 80 -3.39 -1.62 20.41
CA VAL A 80 -3.43 -0.15 20.37
C VAL A 80 -4.14 0.42 21.59
N PHE A 81 -5.34 -0.05 21.91
CA PHE A 81 -6.11 0.47 23.04
C PHE A 81 -5.57 0.03 24.41
N SER A 82 -4.92 -1.14 24.49
CA SER A 82 -4.21 -1.58 25.69
C SER A 82 -3.06 -0.63 26.04
N GLU A 83 -2.23 -0.26 25.07
CA GLU A 83 -1.15 0.72 25.24
C GLU A 83 -1.67 2.09 25.65
N MET A 84 -2.80 2.48 25.12
CA MET A 84 -3.48 3.72 25.51
C MET A 84 -4.09 3.66 26.91
N LYS A 85 -4.11 2.48 27.56
CA LYS A 85 -4.85 2.22 28.81
C LYS A 85 -6.33 2.61 28.70
N MET A 86 -6.94 2.33 27.55
CA MET A 86 -8.34 2.57 27.25
C MET A 86 -9.12 1.24 27.25
N LYS A 87 -10.18 1.19 28.04
CA LYS A 87 -11.11 0.05 28.00
C LYS A 87 -12.11 0.28 26.86
N ILE A 88 -11.95 -0.47 25.79
CA ILE A 88 -12.86 -0.48 24.63
C ILE A 88 -13.53 -1.85 24.59
N SER A 89 -14.85 -1.89 24.38
CA SER A 89 -15.60 -3.15 24.30
C SER A 89 -15.23 -3.93 23.04
N ASP A 90 -15.45 -5.25 23.06
CA ASP A 90 -15.24 -6.12 21.91
C ASP A 90 -16.09 -5.68 20.71
N SER A 91 -17.33 -5.29 20.95
CA SER A 91 -18.22 -4.78 19.89
C SER A 91 -17.68 -3.54 19.18
N VAL A 92 -16.99 -2.64 19.88
CA VAL A 92 -16.35 -1.49 19.25
C VAL A 92 -15.11 -1.93 18.43
N ARG A 93 -14.30 -2.85 18.96
CA ARG A 93 -13.15 -3.40 18.24
C ARG A 93 -13.58 -4.13 16.95
N GLU A 94 -14.65 -4.94 17.03
CA GLU A 94 -15.24 -5.59 15.86
C GLU A 94 -15.65 -4.60 14.78
N LYS A 95 -16.34 -3.51 15.17
CA LYS A 95 -16.73 -2.47 14.21
C LYS A 95 -15.53 -1.79 13.58
N LEU A 96 -14.46 -1.54 14.34
CA LEU A 96 -13.23 -0.95 13.81
C LEU A 96 -12.52 -1.89 12.84
N ALA A 97 -12.39 -3.18 13.19
CA ALA A 97 -11.78 -4.18 12.32
C ALA A 97 -12.61 -4.38 11.03
N LYS A 98 -13.94 -4.45 11.13
CA LYS A 98 -14.84 -4.51 9.98
C LYS A 98 -14.71 -3.29 9.08
N ASP A 99 -14.62 -2.10 9.65
CA ASP A 99 -14.44 -0.86 8.87
C ASP A 99 -13.05 -0.77 8.24
N ALA A 100 -12.03 -1.33 8.88
CA ALA A 100 -10.68 -1.40 8.33
C ALA A 100 -10.56 -2.40 7.18
N VAL A 101 -11.25 -3.54 7.24
CA VAL A 101 -11.12 -4.62 6.25
C VAL A 101 -12.17 -4.49 5.15
N TYR A 102 -13.45 -4.36 5.50
CA TYR A 102 -14.56 -4.52 4.56
C TYR A 102 -15.14 -3.21 4.01
N ASN A 103 -14.68 -2.04 4.48
CA ASN A 103 -15.17 -0.76 4.00
C ASN A 103 -14.27 -0.17 2.90
N ASP A 104 -14.65 -0.33 1.64
CA ASP A 104 -13.88 0.20 0.50
C ASP A 104 -13.84 1.73 0.44
N ASN A 105 -14.80 2.43 1.10
CA ASN A 105 -14.78 3.90 1.16
C ASN A 105 -13.58 4.47 1.96
N ARG A 106 -12.81 3.60 2.64
CA ARG A 106 -11.58 3.99 3.35
C ARG A 106 -10.44 4.39 2.43
N VAL A 107 -10.54 4.03 1.14
CA VAL A 107 -9.49 4.26 0.14
C VAL A 107 -10.06 5.03 -1.03
N ARG A 108 -9.25 5.90 -1.63
CA ARG A 108 -9.52 6.53 -2.91
C ARG A 108 -8.34 6.37 -3.84
N PHE A 109 -8.63 6.06 -5.09
CA PHE A 109 -7.65 6.12 -6.19
C PHE A 109 -7.43 7.57 -6.61
N TYR A 110 -6.23 7.87 -7.10
CA TYR A 110 -5.98 9.15 -7.78
C TYR A 110 -6.72 9.18 -9.11
N ASP A 111 -7.10 10.38 -9.55
CA ASP A 111 -8.01 10.57 -10.69
C ASP A 111 -7.39 10.11 -12.02
N ASP A 112 -6.05 10.14 -12.14
CA ASP A 112 -5.30 9.71 -13.33
C ASP A 112 -5.10 8.19 -13.45
N VAL A 113 -5.45 7.39 -12.43
CA VAL A 113 -5.03 5.98 -12.35
C VAL A 113 -5.71 5.12 -13.41
N ILE A 114 -7.03 5.20 -13.54
CA ILE A 114 -7.78 4.32 -14.45
C ILE A 114 -7.39 4.59 -15.90
N ASP A 115 -7.39 5.85 -16.31
CA ASP A 115 -7.11 6.20 -17.69
C ASP A 115 -5.61 6.11 -17.98
N GLY A 116 -4.74 6.48 -17.03
CA GLY A 116 -3.31 6.28 -17.13
C GLY A 116 -2.92 4.81 -17.32
N ILE A 117 -3.47 3.88 -16.51
CA ILE A 117 -3.22 2.44 -16.69
C ILE A 117 -3.72 1.95 -18.06
N LYS A 118 -4.92 2.37 -18.51
CA LYS A 118 -5.42 1.98 -19.83
C LYS A 118 -4.50 2.44 -20.96
N ASN A 119 -3.99 3.68 -20.87
CA ASN A 119 -3.05 4.23 -21.84
C ASN A 119 -1.74 3.44 -21.85
N LEU A 120 -1.15 3.19 -20.69
CA LEU A 120 0.06 2.40 -20.55
C LEU A 120 -0.06 0.98 -21.09
N LYS A 121 -1.22 0.34 -20.94
CA LYS A 121 -1.49 -1.00 -21.48
C LYS A 121 -1.49 -1.09 -23.00
N THR A 122 -1.49 0.00 -23.71
CA THR A 122 -1.35 -0.02 -25.18
C THR A 122 0.05 -0.44 -25.64
N GLY A 123 1.06 -0.28 -24.77
CA GLY A 123 2.46 -0.59 -25.09
C GLY A 123 3.20 -1.39 -24.02
N TYR A 124 2.65 -1.51 -22.81
CA TYR A 124 3.35 -2.11 -21.66
C TYR A 124 2.48 -3.12 -20.93
N ARG A 125 3.12 -4.11 -20.31
CA ARG A 125 2.51 -4.90 -19.23
C ARG A 125 2.40 -4.02 -17.99
N VAL A 126 1.28 -4.12 -17.26
CA VAL A 126 1.08 -3.33 -16.04
C VAL A 126 0.84 -4.27 -14.86
N MET A 127 1.60 -4.09 -13.80
CA MET A 127 1.57 -4.96 -12.62
C MET A 127 1.61 -4.18 -11.32
N ILE A 128 1.28 -4.85 -10.24
CA ILE A 128 1.41 -4.31 -8.87
C ILE A 128 2.27 -5.25 -8.02
N ILE A 129 3.22 -4.65 -7.27
CA ILE A 129 3.93 -5.27 -6.14
C ILE A 129 3.69 -4.37 -4.93
N SER A 130 2.97 -4.86 -3.92
CA SER A 130 2.57 -4.01 -2.80
C SER A 130 2.69 -4.68 -1.45
N ASP A 131 3.12 -3.89 -0.45
CA ASP A 131 2.99 -4.25 0.96
C ASP A 131 1.54 -4.02 1.38
N THR A 132 0.81 -5.13 1.59
CA THR A 132 -0.65 -5.05 1.70
C THR A 132 -1.27 -6.30 2.34
N TRP A 133 -2.58 -6.29 2.41
CA TRP A 133 -3.46 -7.31 2.97
C TRP A 133 -4.38 -7.94 1.91
N PRO A 134 -5.01 -9.10 2.20
CA PRO A 134 -5.90 -9.81 1.27
C PRO A 134 -7.03 -8.96 0.67
N SER A 135 -7.58 -8.00 1.45
CA SER A 135 -8.64 -7.10 0.99
C SER A 135 -8.27 -6.23 -0.21
N LEU A 136 -6.97 -6.05 -0.51
CA LEU A 136 -6.54 -5.29 -1.69
C LEU A 136 -7.14 -5.84 -2.99
N ARG A 137 -7.18 -7.16 -3.15
CA ARG A 137 -7.72 -7.76 -4.37
C ARG A 137 -9.18 -7.34 -4.63
N ARG A 138 -10.02 -7.32 -3.58
CA ARG A 138 -11.41 -6.86 -3.67
C ARG A 138 -11.49 -5.36 -3.95
N VAL A 139 -10.65 -4.56 -3.28
CA VAL A 139 -10.59 -3.11 -3.50
C VAL A 139 -10.23 -2.79 -4.95
N LEU A 140 -9.20 -3.43 -5.51
CA LEU A 140 -8.83 -3.27 -6.92
C LEU A 140 -9.96 -3.68 -7.87
N LYS A 141 -10.64 -4.80 -7.58
CA LYS A 141 -11.77 -5.28 -8.40
C LYS A 141 -12.94 -4.30 -8.39
N ASN A 142 -13.35 -3.86 -7.21
CA ASN A 142 -14.51 -2.96 -7.05
C ASN A 142 -14.26 -1.57 -7.67
N ASN A 143 -13.01 -1.19 -7.87
CA ASN A 143 -12.62 0.06 -8.53
C ASN A 143 -12.21 -0.13 -10.01
N GLY A 144 -12.39 -1.32 -10.59
CA GLY A 144 -12.11 -1.57 -12.01
C GLY A 144 -10.62 -1.61 -12.37
N VAL A 145 -9.74 -1.67 -11.38
CA VAL A 145 -8.27 -1.71 -11.60
C VAL A 145 -7.79 -3.14 -11.81
N LEU A 146 -8.34 -4.12 -11.09
CA LEU A 146 -7.84 -5.50 -11.11
C LEU A 146 -7.80 -6.10 -12.52
N ASP A 147 -8.84 -5.85 -13.32
CA ASP A 147 -8.97 -6.39 -14.68
C ASP A 147 -8.04 -5.70 -15.70
N LEU A 148 -7.44 -4.59 -15.32
CA LEU A 148 -6.42 -3.88 -16.11
C LEU A 148 -5.00 -4.41 -15.85
N LEU A 149 -4.78 -5.19 -14.80
CA LEU A 149 -3.45 -5.68 -14.42
C LEU A 149 -3.09 -6.99 -15.12
N ASP A 150 -1.83 -7.11 -15.49
CA ASP A 150 -1.23 -8.35 -15.99
C ASP A 150 -0.63 -9.21 -14.87
N GLY A 151 -0.50 -8.65 -13.66
CA GLY A 151 -0.02 -9.36 -12.48
C GLY A 151 -0.15 -8.57 -11.19
N LEU A 152 -0.20 -9.31 -10.07
CA LEU A 152 -0.34 -8.74 -8.73
C LEU A 152 0.40 -9.62 -7.72
N VAL A 153 1.41 -9.05 -7.06
CA VAL A 153 2.09 -9.68 -5.93
C VAL A 153 1.79 -8.89 -4.66
N MET A 154 1.25 -9.58 -3.66
CA MET A 154 0.88 -9.03 -2.36
C MET A 154 1.78 -9.60 -1.27
N SER A 155 2.40 -8.75 -0.48
CA SER A 155 3.33 -9.13 0.59
C SER A 155 2.73 -10.12 1.59
N CYS A 156 1.45 -9.98 1.91
CA CYS A 156 0.76 -10.85 2.86
C CYS A 156 0.72 -12.32 2.42
N SER A 157 0.72 -12.63 1.12
CA SER A 157 0.70 -14.00 0.63
C SER A 157 2.07 -14.70 0.74
N HIS A 158 3.13 -13.96 1.02
CA HIS A 158 4.52 -14.44 1.01
C HIS A 158 5.24 -14.25 2.35
N ASN A 159 4.63 -13.55 3.30
CA ASN A 159 5.29 -13.12 4.55
C ASN A 159 6.61 -12.39 4.28
N LYS A 160 6.64 -11.59 3.23
CA LYS A 160 7.78 -10.78 2.79
C LYS A 160 7.30 -9.40 2.40
N THR A 161 8.07 -8.37 2.74
CA THR A 161 7.79 -6.98 2.42
C THR A 161 8.86 -6.40 1.49
N LYS A 162 8.59 -5.23 0.93
CA LYS A 162 9.53 -4.45 0.12
C LYS A 162 10.70 -3.86 0.94
N GLU A 163 10.69 -4.03 2.26
CA GLU A 163 11.83 -3.66 3.13
C GLU A 163 13.11 -4.44 2.79
N THR A 164 12.97 -5.56 2.08
CA THR A 164 14.08 -6.35 1.54
C THR A 164 13.85 -6.66 0.06
N VAL A 165 14.88 -7.16 -0.62
CA VAL A 165 14.81 -7.59 -2.02
C VAL A 165 13.95 -8.85 -2.21
N ASP A 166 13.57 -9.53 -1.13
CA ASP A 166 12.90 -10.84 -1.20
C ASP A 166 11.57 -10.79 -1.96
N LEU A 167 10.72 -9.78 -1.68
CA LEU A 167 9.43 -9.65 -2.36
C LEU A 167 9.59 -9.37 -3.85
N PHE A 168 10.59 -8.57 -4.24
CA PHE A 168 10.93 -8.33 -5.64
C PHE A 168 11.41 -9.61 -6.34
N ASN A 169 12.27 -10.39 -5.70
CA ASN A 169 12.72 -11.68 -6.24
C ASN A 169 11.58 -12.70 -6.38
N ILE A 170 10.60 -12.68 -5.50
CA ILE A 170 9.37 -13.46 -5.62
C ILE A 170 8.58 -13.00 -6.84
N ALA A 171 8.35 -11.69 -6.98
CA ALA A 171 7.61 -11.14 -8.11
C ALA A 171 8.28 -11.45 -9.46
N VAL A 172 9.61 -11.36 -9.54
CA VAL A 172 10.39 -11.76 -10.73
C VAL A 172 10.07 -13.19 -11.15
N ARG A 173 10.06 -14.13 -10.21
CA ARG A 173 9.77 -15.53 -10.49
C ARG A 173 8.31 -15.79 -10.84
N GLU A 174 7.37 -15.28 -10.04
CA GLU A 174 5.94 -15.56 -10.21
C GLU A 174 5.33 -14.90 -11.45
N LEU A 175 5.79 -13.70 -11.79
CA LEU A 175 5.28 -12.94 -12.91
C LEU A 175 6.15 -13.10 -14.17
N ASN A 176 7.22 -13.93 -14.08
CA ASN A 176 8.17 -14.16 -15.16
C ASN A 176 8.71 -12.83 -15.74
N LEU A 177 9.31 -12.01 -14.87
CA LEU A 177 9.86 -10.72 -15.22
C LEU A 177 11.34 -10.79 -15.59
N ASN A 178 11.75 -9.93 -16.53
CA ASN A 178 13.14 -9.50 -16.66
C ASN A 178 13.26 -8.12 -15.97
N PRO A 179 13.86 -8.02 -14.77
CA PRO A 179 13.91 -6.75 -14.02
C PRO A 179 14.53 -5.60 -14.83
N ALA A 180 15.50 -5.88 -15.69
CA ALA A 180 16.13 -4.87 -16.55
C ALA A 180 15.19 -4.29 -17.63
N GLU A 181 14.01 -4.88 -17.83
CA GLU A 181 12.97 -4.40 -18.73
C GLU A 181 11.75 -3.85 -17.94
N CYS A 182 11.88 -3.77 -16.61
CA CYS A 182 10.81 -3.35 -15.70
C CYS A 182 11.12 -2.01 -15.06
N LEU A 183 10.16 -1.10 -15.13
CA LEU A 183 10.15 0.13 -14.37
C LEU A 183 9.36 -0.09 -13.09
N PHE A 184 9.91 0.28 -11.92
CA PHE A 184 9.21 0.17 -10.64
C PHE A 184 8.93 1.56 -10.06
N VAL A 185 7.65 1.85 -9.83
CA VAL A 185 7.15 3.14 -9.34
C VAL A 185 6.68 3.00 -7.89
N ASP A 186 7.29 3.75 -6.99
CA ASP A 186 6.97 3.73 -5.55
C ASP A 186 7.15 5.14 -4.95
N ASP A 187 6.46 5.49 -3.87
CA ASP A 187 6.61 6.76 -3.16
C ASP A 187 7.67 6.70 -2.04
N SER A 188 8.25 5.52 -1.79
CA SER A 188 9.26 5.26 -0.77
C SER A 188 10.66 5.09 -1.38
N PRO A 189 11.62 6.00 -1.11
CA PRO A 189 12.99 5.84 -1.57
C PRO A 189 13.67 4.55 -1.08
N SER A 190 13.30 4.04 0.10
CA SER A 190 13.84 2.76 0.60
C SER A 190 13.38 1.57 -0.22
N ASN A 191 12.12 1.55 -0.67
CA ASN A 191 11.60 0.51 -1.55
C ASN A 191 12.25 0.57 -2.92
N LEU A 192 12.44 1.79 -3.46
CA LEU A 192 13.13 2.02 -4.74
C LEU A 192 14.57 1.50 -4.71
N LYS A 193 15.30 1.70 -3.61
CA LYS A 193 16.64 1.16 -3.42
C LYS A 193 16.65 -0.37 -3.47
N ASN A 194 15.69 -1.04 -2.83
CA ASN A 194 15.57 -2.49 -2.85
C ASN A 194 15.15 -3.01 -4.23
N ALA A 195 14.27 -2.30 -4.94
CA ALA A 195 13.89 -2.60 -6.31
C ALA A 195 15.11 -2.49 -7.26
N ALA A 196 15.91 -1.42 -7.15
CA ALA A 196 17.14 -1.25 -7.92
C ALA A 196 18.13 -2.39 -7.64
N SER A 197 18.26 -2.81 -6.37
CA SER A 197 19.10 -3.95 -5.99
C SER A 197 18.61 -5.29 -6.59
N ALA A 198 17.33 -5.39 -6.92
CA ALA A 198 16.73 -6.52 -7.63
C ALA A 198 16.80 -6.37 -9.16
N GLY A 199 17.37 -5.26 -9.68
CA GLY A 199 17.59 -4.99 -11.10
C GLY A 199 16.49 -4.22 -11.80
N PHE A 200 15.47 -3.70 -11.08
CA PHE A 200 14.44 -2.84 -11.64
C PHE A 200 14.96 -1.42 -11.88
N HIS A 201 14.34 -0.69 -12.81
CA HIS A 201 14.55 0.74 -12.99
C HIS A 201 13.61 1.52 -12.04
N PRO A 202 14.14 2.19 -10.99
CA PRO A 202 13.32 2.86 -9.98
C PRO A 202 12.84 4.22 -10.47
N VAL A 203 11.58 4.57 -10.14
CA VAL A 203 10.97 5.88 -10.36
C VAL A 203 10.23 6.32 -9.11
N LEU A 204 10.53 7.52 -8.62
CA LEU A 204 9.90 8.08 -7.42
C LEU A 204 8.58 8.78 -7.79
N MET A 205 7.48 8.31 -7.18
CA MET A 205 6.19 8.99 -7.24
C MET A 205 6.06 10.03 -6.13
N CYS A 206 5.83 11.28 -6.50
CA CYS A 206 5.61 12.39 -5.56
C CYS A 206 4.23 13.02 -5.75
N ARG A 207 3.17 12.35 -5.28
CA ARG A 207 1.77 12.81 -5.44
C ARG A 207 1.46 14.11 -4.72
N ARG A 208 2.04 14.35 -3.54
CA ARG A 208 1.64 15.43 -2.62
C ARG A 208 2.79 16.24 -2.04
N THR A 209 4.01 15.78 -2.16
CA THR A 209 5.20 16.39 -1.58
C THR A 209 6.18 16.80 -2.66
N GLU A 210 7.11 17.69 -2.33
CA GLU A 210 8.28 17.92 -3.18
C GLU A 210 9.23 16.73 -3.05
N ALA A 211 9.88 16.36 -4.14
CA ALA A 211 10.91 15.34 -4.13
C ALA A 211 12.09 15.83 -3.26
N GLN A 212 12.55 14.98 -2.35
CA GLN A 212 13.67 15.29 -1.46
C GLN A 212 14.96 14.58 -1.90
N THR A 213 15.00 14.07 -3.12
CA THR A 213 16.15 13.32 -3.67
C THR A 213 16.27 13.54 -5.17
N ASP A 214 17.51 13.63 -5.65
CA ASP A 214 17.86 13.62 -7.08
C ASP A 214 18.37 12.22 -7.51
N GLU A 215 18.23 11.21 -6.65
CA GLU A 215 18.75 9.86 -6.89
C GLU A 215 17.94 9.11 -7.96
N TYR A 216 16.64 9.41 -8.09
CA TYR A 216 15.72 8.73 -9.02
C TYR A 216 14.94 9.71 -9.88
N PRO A 217 14.54 9.34 -11.11
CA PRO A 217 13.54 10.09 -11.86
C PRO A 217 12.28 10.30 -11.03
N VAL A 218 11.73 11.50 -11.04
CA VAL A 218 10.56 11.90 -10.25
C VAL A 218 9.38 12.14 -11.14
N ILE A 219 8.24 11.56 -10.78
CA ILE A 219 6.95 11.79 -11.44
C ILE A 219 5.88 12.24 -10.42
N ARG A 220 4.86 12.92 -10.89
CA ARG A 220 3.72 13.40 -10.09
C ARG A 220 2.39 12.76 -10.51
N GLY A 221 2.35 12.20 -11.70
CA GLY A 221 1.21 11.51 -12.29
C GLY A 221 1.65 10.38 -13.22
N LEU A 222 0.71 9.53 -13.63
CA LEU A 222 1.00 8.44 -14.54
C LEU A 222 1.36 8.95 -15.95
N ASP A 223 0.88 10.12 -16.32
CA ASP A 223 1.16 10.74 -17.63
C ASP A 223 2.64 11.15 -17.79
N ASP A 224 3.37 11.32 -16.68
CA ASP A 224 4.80 11.65 -16.71
C ASP A 224 5.69 10.45 -17.12
N LEU A 225 5.14 9.22 -17.07
CA LEU A 225 5.91 7.98 -17.28
C LEU A 225 6.47 7.85 -18.70
N GLU A 226 5.76 8.31 -19.72
CA GLU A 226 6.23 8.21 -21.10
C GLU A 226 7.55 8.96 -21.31
N ALA A 227 7.69 10.14 -20.70
CA ALA A 227 8.93 10.92 -20.78
C ALA A 227 10.10 10.21 -20.09
N VAL A 228 9.85 9.60 -18.91
CA VAL A 228 10.87 8.81 -18.19
C VAL A 228 11.28 7.59 -18.99
N ILE A 229 10.32 6.85 -19.56
CA ILE A 229 10.60 5.67 -20.37
C ILE A 229 11.38 6.03 -21.63
N GLY A 230 11.03 7.16 -22.26
CA GLY A 230 11.75 7.67 -23.43
C GLY A 230 13.24 7.86 -23.13
N SER A 231 13.58 8.56 -22.03
CA SER A 231 14.97 8.81 -21.65
C SER A 231 15.73 7.51 -21.31
N LEU A 232 15.09 6.55 -20.64
CA LEU A 232 15.73 5.26 -20.31
C LEU A 232 15.97 4.35 -21.52
N ASN A 233 15.26 4.54 -22.60
CA ASN A 233 15.43 3.72 -23.81
C ASN A 233 16.45 4.32 -24.79
N GLU A 234 16.88 5.57 -24.60
CA GLU A 234 17.90 6.25 -25.39
C GLU A 234 19.34 5.97 -24.90
N ASP A 235 19.49 5.57 -23.62
CA ASP A 235 20.77 5.15 -22.99
C ASP A 235 21.06 3.66 -23.23
#